data_466e183c13a57f0fd498d5090770e119
#
_entry.id   466e183c13a57f0fd498d5090770e119
#
_cell.length_a   1.000
_cell.length_b   1.000
_cell.length_c   1.000
_cell.angle_alpha   90.00
_cell.angle_beta   90.00
_cell.angle_gamma   90.00
#
_symmetry.space_group_name_H-M   'P 1'
#
loop_
_entity.id
_entity.type
_entity.pdbx_description
1 polymer ?
#
loop_
_entity_poly.entity_id
_entity_poly.type
_entity_poly.pdbx_seq_one_letter_code
_entity_poly.pdbx_strand_id
1 'polypeptide(L)'
;GIYVPVAHKIGRNMDGIAFFRFLQNFLTNKNIVKVAHNIAFESAISCQRDIVIQPPVYDTICAAQMTLKNNYAFRKLADSGLKKLAEELCHERLPTFSDVTNGRHFDELDAQDMETIRYGCADSDFALRLYYIFNNWFDRFLPKHRYLVEEIESPAAVYLGLMKYNGVPVNADLMKVRQQEAGEQMEYIRNEIAMCIGDVPIGANCSTKAFKEYLYQTLQLPVMKVTASNREAADDATMILLKEWCDANRPELSPLFILVQEYRKWSKIKSTYIDGYLKYLNSATGRIHPD
;
A
#
# COMPACT_ATOMS: atom_id res chain seq x y z
N GLY A 1 -18.73 -10.42 -20.72
CA GLY A 1 -18.88 -10.60 -19.28
C GLY A 1 -20.31 -10.96 -18.90
N ILE A 2 -20.48 -11.51 -17.71
CA ILE A 2 -21.80 -11.79 -17.10
C ILE A 2 -21.80 -11.06 -15.76
N TYR A 3 -22.84 -10.27 -15.52
CA TYR A 3 -23.08 -9.61 -14.26
C TYR A 3 -24.12 -10.40 -13.45
N VAL A 4 -23.81 -10.73 -12.20
CA VAL A 4 -24.69 -11.48 -11.29
C VAL A 4 -24.94 -10.65 -10.04
N PRO A 5 -26.08 -9.93 -9.97
CA PRO A 5 -26.44 -9.15 -8.79
C PRO A 5 -26.86 -10.08 -7.65
N VAL A 6 -26.29 -9.91 -6.47
CA VAL A 6 -26.58 -10.74 -5.28
C VAL A 6 -26.92 -9.95 -4.03
N ALA A 7 -26.68 -8.64 -4.01
CA ALA A 7 -26.84 -7.82 -2.80
C ALA A 7 -27.20 -6.36 -3.10
N HIS A 8 -27.80 -6.04 -4.24
CA HIS A 8 -28.31 -4.69 -4.51
C HIS A 8 -29.55 -4.39 -3.69
N LYS A 9 -29.66 -3.16 -3.23
CA LYS A 9 -30.85 -2.64 -2.54
C LYS A 9 -32.01 -2.37 -3.50
N ILE A 10 -31.71 -2.11 -4.79
CA ILE A 10 -32.66 -1.80 -5.83
C ILE A 10 -32.52 -2.83 -6.95
N GLY A 11 -33.64 -3.29 -7.47
CA GLY A 11 -33.71 -4.26 -8.55
C GLY A 11 -33.76 -5.70 -8.06
N ARG A 12 -33.67 -6.65 -9.00
CA ARG A 12 -33.80 -8.08 -8.73
C ARG A 12 -32.40 -8.71 -8.51
N ASN A 13 -32.19 -9.33 -7.37
CA ASN A 13 -31.00 -10.11 -7.08
C ASN A 13 -31.21 -11.61 -7.38
N MET A 14 -30.10 -12.29 -7.67
CA MET A 14 -30.04 -13.75 -7.70
C MET A 14 -29.98 -14.29 -6.26
N ASP A 15 -30.34 -15.54 -6.07
CA ASP A 15 -30.08 -16.23 -4.80
C ASP A 15 -28.56 -16.33 -4.54
N GLY A 16 -28.12 -15.61 -3.52
CA GLY A 16 -26.69 -15.55 -3.15
C GLY A 16 -26.13 -16.92 -2.74
N ILE A 17 -26.91 -17.80 -2.09
CA ILE A 17 -26.45 -19.13 -1.67
C ILE A 17 -26.18 -20.00 -2.91
N ALA A 18 -27.09 -20.00 -3.87
CA ALA A 18 -26.92 -20.75 -5.11
C ALA A 18 -25.73 -20.20 -5.92
N PHE A 19 -25.57 -18.87 -5.98
CA PHE A 19 -24.45 -18.24 -6.67
C PHE A 19 -23.11 -18.57 -6.02
N PHE A 20 -22.97 -18.44 -4.69
CA PHE A 20 -21.71 -18.74 -4.02
C PHE A 20 -21.34 -20.22 -4.09
N ARG A 21 -22.31 -21.13 -4.10
CA ARG A 21 -22.05 -22.57 -4.35
C ARG A 21 -21.51 -22.82 -5.76
N PHE A 22 -22.07 -22.15 -6.77
CA PHE A 22 -21.57 -22.19 -8.15
C PHE A 22 -20.15 -21.62 -8.20
N LEU A 23 -19.93 -20.45 -7.60
CA LEU A 23 -18.65 -19.76 -7.57
C LEU A 23 -17.57 -20.60 -6.87
N GLN A 24 -17.92 -21.29 -5.79
CA GLN A 24 -17.02 -22.21 -5.10
C GLN A 24 -16.54 -23.33 -6.04
N ASN A 25 -17.46 -23.98 -6.74
CA ASN A 25 -17.12 -25.05 -7.70
C ASN A 25 -16.20 -24.53 -8.83
N PHE A 26 -16.41 -23.31 -9.28
CA PHE A 26 -15.56 -22.66 -10.28
C PHE A 26 -14.17 -22.31 -9.72
N LEU A 27 -14.11 -21.61 -8.58
CA LEU A 27 -12.85 -21.12 -8.00
C LEU A 27 -11.94 -22.24 -7.45
N THR A 28 -12.51 -23.37 -7.06
CA THR A 28 -11.73 -24.53 -6.57
C THR A 28 -11.39 -25.54 -7.67
N ASN A 29 -11.89 -25.36 -8.89
CA ASN A 29 -11.63 -26.28 -10.00
C ASN A 29 -10.20 -26.13 -10.51
N LYS A 30 -9.40 -27.20 -10.40
CA LYS A 30 -8.00 -27.23 -10.82
C LYS A 30 -7.81 -27.35 -12.35
N ASN A 31 -8.89 -27.55 -13.10
CA ASN A 31 -8.86 -27.65 -14.57
C ASN A 31 -9.23 -26.32 -15.26
N ILE A 32 -9.55 -25.28 -14.50
CA ILE A 32 -9.95 -23.98 -15.02
C ILE A 32 -8.94 -22.93 -14.53
N VAL A 33 -8.37 -22.18 -15.47
CA VAL A 33 -7.54 -21.00 -15.16
C VAL A 33 -8.46 -19.87 -14.71
N LYS A 34 -8.28 -19.38 -13.48
CA LYS A 34 -8.97 -18.20 -12.96
C LYS A 34 -8.15 -16.97 -13.29
N VAL A 35 -8.69 -16.09 -14.12
CA VAL A 35 -8.04 -14.85 -14.55
C VAL A 35 -8.66 -13.68 -13.81
N ALA A 36 -7.83 -12.86 -13.20
CA ALA A 36 -8.28 -11.62 -12.56
C ALA A 36 -7.25 -10.49 -12.78
N HIS A 37 -7.64 -9.29 -12.41
CA HIS A 37 -6.74 -8.15 -12.28
C HIS A 37 -6.66 -7.77 -10.80
N ASN A 38 -5.57 -8.09 -10.13
CA ASN A 38 -5.40 -8.05 -8.67
C ASN A 38 -6.15 -9.19 -7.94
N ILE A 39 -5.81 -10.43 -8.29
CA ILE A 39 -6.48 -11.64 -7.73
C ILE A 39 -6.41 -11.70 -6.19
N ALA A 40 -5.52 -10.96 -5.55
CA ALA A 40 -5.48 -10.82 -4.10
C ALA A 40 -6.78 -10.22 -3.54
N PHE A 41 -7.44 -9.32 -4.28
CA PHE A 41 -8.72 -8.74 -3.91
C PHE A 41 -9.84 -9.80 -3.97
N GLU A 42 -9.96 -10.53 -5.07
CA GLU A 42 -10.95 -11.61 -5.22
C GLU A 42 -10.72 -12.71 -4.19
N SER A 43 -9.46 -13.02 -3.88
CA SER A 43 -9.10 -14.00 -2.86
C SER A 43 -9.57 -13.55 -1.47
N ALA A 44 -9.32 -12.30 -1.08
CA ALA A 44 -9.76 -11.77 0.21
C ALA A 44 -11.29 -11.76 0.35
N ILE A 45 -12.02 -11.42 -0.72
CA ILE A 45 -13.50 -11.44 -0.72
C ILE A 45 -14.03 -12.87 -0.67
N SER A 46 -13.45 -13.79 -1.45
CA SER A 46 -13.88 -15.18 -1.48
C SER A 46 -13.72 -15.85 -0.12
N CYS A 47 -12.66 -15.50 0.63
CA CYS A 47 -12.42 -16.01 1.98
C CYS A 47 -13.51 -15.61 3.00
N GLN A 48 -14.23 -14.49 2.78
CA GLN A 48 -15.39 -14.13 3.60
C GLN A 48 -16.54 -15.14 3.47
N ARG A 49 -16.48 -16.03 2.49
CA ARG A 49 -17.43 -17.11 2.22
C ARG A 49 -16.78 -18.50 2.34
N ASP A 50 -15.63 -18.58 3.04
CA ASP A 50 -14.86 -19.81 3.22
C ASP A 50 -14.41 -20.44 1.88
N ILE A 51 -14.29 -19.64 0.81
CA ILE A 51 -13.84 -20.10 -0.50
C ILE A 51 -12.36 -19.70 -0.68
N VAL A 52 -11.48 -20.70 -0.78
CA VAL A 52 -10.06 -20.50 -1.11
C VAL A 52 -9.83 -20.81 -2.58
N ILE A 53 -9.41 -19.79 -3.34
CA ILE A 53 -9.12 -19.93 -4.77
C ILE A 53 -7.98 -20.93 -4.97
N GLN A 54 -8.19 -21.93 -5.82
CA GLN A 54 -7.18 -22.94 -6.11
C GLN A 54 -6.48 -22.66 -7.46
N PRO A 55 -5.17 -22.92 -7.58
CA PRO A 55 -4.51 -22.88 -8.89
C PRO A 55 -5.18 -23.85 -9.90
N PRO A 56 -5.03 -23.60 -11.22
CA PRO A 56 -4.26 -22.54 -11.86
C PRO A 56 -4.94 -21.18 -11.79
N VAL A 57 -4.13 -20.15 -11.56
CA VAL A 57 -4.57 -18.75 -11.47
C VAL A 57 -3.67 -17.86 -12.32
N TYR A 58 -4.21 -16.74 -12.79
CA TYR A 58 -3.46 -15.77 -13.57
C TYR A 58 -3.85 -14.36 -13.18
N ASP A 59 -2.90 -13.61 -12.66
CA ASP A 59 -3.08 -12.20 -12.32
C ASP A 59 -2.50 -11.29 -13.40
N THR A 60 -3.34 -10.50 -14.03
CA THR A 60 -2.91 -9.59 -15.10
C THR A 60 -2.10 -8.39 -14.59
N ILE A 61 -2.12 -8.06 -13.28
CA ILE A 61 -1.16 -7.11 -12.69
C ILE A 61 0.25 -7.71 -12.72
N CYS A 62 0.42 -8.94 -12.24
CA CYS A 62 1.72 -9.63 -12.26
C CYS A 62 2.25 -9.72 -13.68
N ALA A 63 1.39 -10.07 -14.65
CA ALA A 63 1.76 -10.13 -16.04
C ALA A 63 2.16 -8.75 -16.61
N ALA A 64 1.44 -7.68 -16.26
CA ALA A 64 1.80 -6.32 -16.67
C ALA A 64 3.17 -5.91 -16.12
N GLN A 65 3.45 -6.16 -14.86
CA GLN A 65 4.73 -5.85 -14.25
C GLN A 65 5.88 -6.61 -14.94
N MET A 66 5.70 -7.90 -15.24
CA MET A 66 6.71 -8.73 -15.89
C MET A 66 6.96 -8.35 -17.35
N THR A 67 5.92 -7.94 -18.08
CA THR A 67 6.04 -7.60 -19.51
C THR A 67 6.42 -6.15 -19.76
N LEU A 68 5.84 -5.20 -18.99
CA LEU A 68 5.94 -3.77 -19.29
C LEU A 68 7.11 -3.09 -18.59
N LYS A 69 7.55 -3.56 -17.42
CA LYS A 69 8.57 -2.89 -16.60
C LYS A 69 9.91 -2.73 -17.34
N ASN A 70 10.27 -3.69 -18.15
CA ASN A 70 11.50 -3.67 -18.94
C ASN A 70 11.31 -3.12 -20.38
N ASN A 71 10.09 -2.71 -20.75
CA ASN A 71 9.79 -2.11 -22.04
C ASN A 71 9.83 -0.59 -21.92
N TYR A 72 10.77 0.07 -22.59
CA TYR A 72 10.96 1.51 -22.51
C TYR A 72 9.69 2.31 -22.85
N ALA A 73 8.94 1.90 -23.86
CA ALA A 73 7.73 2.56 -24.32
C ALA A 73 6.56 2.46 -23.31
N PHE A 74 6.45 1.32 -22.61
CA PHE A 74 5.31 1.00 -21.76
C PHE A 74 5.64 0.91 -20.26
N ARG A 75 6.88 1.19 -19.87
CA ARG A 75 7.35 1.07 -18.48
C ARG A 75 6.45 1.77 -17.46
N LYS A 76 5.89 2.92 -17.83
CA LYS A 76 4.99 3.70 -16.94
C LYS A 76 3.65 3.02 -16.69
N LEU A 77 3.29 2.01 -17.50
CA LEU A 77 2.06 1.26 -17.38
C LEU A 77 2.21 0.00 -16.51
N ALA A 78 3.42 -0.41 -16.17
CA ALA A 78 3.68 -1.66 -15.46
C ALA A 78 2.92 -1.76 -14.12
N ASP A 79 2.79 -0.64 -13.42
CA ASP A 79 2.10 -0.55 -12.13
C ASP A 79 0.69 0.11 -12.26
N SER A 80 0.13 0.14 -13.47
CA SER A 80 -1.18 0.75 -13.72
C SER A 80 -2.32 -0.22 -13.42
N GLY A 81 -3.44 0.32 -12.94
CA GLY A 81 -4.68 -0.44 -12.75
C GLY A 81 -5.35 -0.79 -14.09
N LEU A 82 -6.34 -1.69 -14.00
CA LEU A 82 -7.08 -2.26 -15.15
C LEU A 82 -7.53 -1.22 -16.18
N LYS A 83 -8.13 -0.13 -15.72
CA LYS A 83 -8.70 0.90 -16.61
C LYS A 83 -7.65 1.59 -17.47
N LYS A 84 -6.48 1.88 -16.89
CA LYS A 84 -5.39 2.48 -17.65
C LYS A 84 -4.76 1.50 -18.63
N LEU A 85 -4.62 0.24 -18.25
CA LEU A 85 -4.16 -0.81 -19.14
C LEU A 85 -5.16 -1.07 -20.27
N ALA A 86 -6.47 -1.04 -20.00
CA ALA A 86 -7.50 -1.17 -21.01
C ALA A 86 -7.45 -0.01 -22.02
N GLU A 87 -7.30 1.23 -21.56
CA GLU A 87 -7.17 2.41 -22.42
C GLU A 87 -5.96 2.32 -23.34
N GLU A 88 -4.79 1.96 -22.80
CA GLU A 88 -3.53 1.98 -23.55
C GLU A 88 -3.30 0.73 -24.41
N LEU A 89 -3.75 -0.45 -23.97
CA LEU A 89 -3.48 -1.72 -24.64
C LEU A 89 -4.67 -2.27 -25.42
N CYS A 90 -5.90 -1.93 -25.03
CA CYS A 90 -7.12 -2.34 -25.72
C CYS A 90 -7.80 -1.18 -26.47
N HIS A 91 -7.31 0.05 -26.32
CA HIS A 91 -7.85 1.29 -26.92
C HIS A 91 -9.32 1.56 -26.53
N GLU A 92 -9.70 1.15 -25.31
CA GLU A 92 -11.04 1.38 -24.80
C GLU A 92 -10.99 2.05 -23.42
N ARG A 93 -11.66 3.19 -23.28
CA ARG A 93 -11.78 3.92 -22.04
C ARG A 93 -12.94 3.40 -21.21
N LEU A 94 -12.66 2.92 -20.02
CA LEU A 94 -13.65 2.42 -19.06
C LEU A 94 -14.07 3.52 -18.08
N PRO A 95 -15.36 3.56 -17.68
CA PRO A 95 -15.81 4.47 -16.64
C PRO A 95 -15.13 4.15 -15.29
N THR A 96 -14.92 5.17 -14.48
CA THR A 96 -14.42 4.98 -13.13
C THR A 96 -15.56 4.59 -12.18
N PHE A 97 -15.21 4.06 -11.00
CA PHE A 97 -16.19 3.77 -9.95
C PHE A 97 -17.01 5.01 -9.59
N SER A 98 -16.37 6.17 -9.47
CA SER A 98 -17.02 7.44 -9.17
C SER A 98 -17.95 7.92 -10.29
N ASP A 99 -17.63 7.64 -11.55
CA ASP A 99 -18.48 8.01 -12.68
C ASP A 99 -19.83 7.27 -12.64
N VAL A 100 -19.79 5.98 -12.24
CA VAL A 100 -20.99 5.13 -12.20
C VAL A 100 -21.78 5.32 -10.90
N THR A 101 -21.08 5.43 -9.76
CA THR A 101 -21.76 5.51 -8.47
C THR A 101 -22.24 6.91 -8.10
N ASN A 102 -21.62 7.96 -8.63
CA ASN A 102 -21.94 9.37 -8.27
C ASN A 102 -21.94 9.58 -6.75
N GLY A 103 -20.97 8.99 -6.03
CA GLY A 103 -20.83 9.09 -4.58
C GLY A 103 -21.70 8.16 -3.75
N ARG A 104 -22.56 7.34 -4.38
CA ARG A 104 -23.34 6.29 -3.71
C ARG A 104 -22.49 5.03 -3.50
N HIS A 105 -22.94 4.13 -2.64
CA HIS A 105 -22.42 2.78 -2.58
C HIS A 105 -22.88 1.95 -3.79
N PHE A 106 -22.08 0.97 -4.22
CA PHE A 106 -22.41 0.17 -5.40
C PHE A 106 -23.69 -0.65 -5.25
N ASP A 107 -23.98 -1.12 -4.04
CA ASP A 107 -25.21 -1.83 -3.69
C ASP A 107 -26.49 -0.95 -3.73
N GLU A 108 -26.32 0.37 -3.79
CA GLU A 108 -27.43 1.34 -3.92
C GLU A 108 -27.80 1.62 -5.38
N LEU A 109 -27.03 1.12 -6.34
CA LEU A 109 -27.36 1.19 -7.75
C LEU A 109 -28.44 0.17 -8.09
N ASP A 110 -29.20 0.44 -9.16
CA ASP A 110 -30.17 -0.54 -9.67
C ASP A 110 -29.43 -1.71 -10.33
N ALA A 111 -29.72 -2.92 -9.85
CA ALA A 111 -29.13 -4.15 -10.37
C ALA A 111 -29.44 -4.41 -11.86
N GLN A 112 -30.47 -3.77 -12.43
CA GLN A 112 -30.92 -3.92 -13.81
C GLN A 112 -30.56 -2.72 -14.68
N ASP A 113 -29.94 -1.69 -14.11
CA ASP A 113 -29.46 -0.57 -14.90
C ASP A 113 -28.32 -0.98 -15.83
N MET A 114 -28.38 -0.58 -17.08
CA MET A 114 -27.38 -0.99 -18.09
C MET A 114 -26.00 -0.44 -17.85
N GLU A 115 -25.84 0.71 -17.22
CA GLU A 115 -24.54 1.27 -16.88
C GLU A 115 -23.88 0.48 -15.73
N THR A 116 -24.68 0.13 -14.71
CA THR A 116 -24.28 -0.74 -13.61
C THR A 116 -23.81 -2.11 -14.12
N ILE A 117 -24.59 -2.74 -15.01
CA ILE A 117 -24.26 -4.04 -15.62
C ILE A 117 -22.98 -3.94 -16.44
N ARG A 118 -22.86 -2.93 -17.30
CA ARG A 118 -21.67 -2.73 -18.13
C ARG A 118 -20.43 -2.53 -17.29
N TYR A 119 -20.53 -1.73 -16.24
CA TYR A 119 -19.43 -1.52 -15.32
C TYR A 119 -18.98 -2.84 -14.65
N GLY A 120 -19.91 -3.61 -14.09
CA GLY A 120 -19.61 -4.89 -13.45
C GLY A 120 -19.07 -5.97 -14.40
N CYS A 121 -19.49 -5.94 -15.68
CA CYS A 121 -18.97 -6.84 -16.71
C CYS A 121 -17.58 -6.42 -17.21
N ALA A 122 -17.26 -5.13 -17.22
CA ALA A 122 -16.05 -4.61 -17.83
C ALA A 122 -14.77 -5.15 -17.15
N ASP A 123 -14.77 -5.24 -15.83
CA ASP A 123 -13.58 -5.69 -15.09
C ASP A 123 -13.19 -7.13 -15.48
N SER A 124 -14.16 -8.04 -15.62
CA SER A 124 -13.90 -9.42 -16.06
C SER A 124 -13.57 -9.53 -17.54
N ASP A 125 -14.20 -8.74 -18.40
CA ASP A 125 -13.94 -8.73 -19.84
C ASP A 125 -12.52 -8.25 -20.15
N PHE A 126 -12.13 -7.11 -19.55
CA PHE A 126 -10.80 -6.55 -19.79
C PHE A 126 -9.68 -7.31 -19.10
N ALA A 127 -9.91 -7.93 -17.96
CA ALA A 127 -8.94 -8.86 -17.38
C ALA A 127 -8.66 -10.02 -18.35
N LEU A 128 -9.69 -10.56 -19.00
CA LEU A 128 -9.51 -11.62 -20.00
C LEU A 128 -8.82 -11.14 -21.28
N ARG A 129 -9.12 -9.93 -21.78
CA ARG A 129 -8.43 -9.36 -22.94
C ARG A 129 -6.94 -9.14 -22.66
N LEU A 130 -6.61 -8.61 -21.48
CA LEU A 130 -5.22 -8.45 -21.03
C LEU A 130 -4.50 -9.78 -20.90
N TYR A 131 -5.17 -10.82 -20.41
CA TYR A 131 -4.63 -12.19 -20.37
C TYR A 131 -4.13 -12.64 -21.77
N TYR A 132 -4.94 -12.45 -22.82
CA TYR A 132 -4.52 -12.82 -24.18
C TYR A 132 -3.40 -11.93 -24.70
N ILE A 133 -3.41 -10.63 -24.44
CA ILE A 133 -2.36 -9.70 -24.84
C ILE A 133 -1.03 -10.11 -24.21
N PHE A 134 -0.99 -10.32 -22.88
CA PHE A 134 0.24 -10.67 -22.19
C PHE A 134 0.75 -12.07 -22.56
N ASN A 135 -0.14 -13.04 -22.74
CA ASN A 135 0.27 -14.35 -23.20
C ASN A 135 0.89 -14.33 -24.58
N ASN A 136 0.34 -13.54 -25.51
CA ASN A 136 0.94 -13.33 -26.82
C ASN A 136 2.34 -12.66 -26.71
N TRP A 137 2.54 -11.76 -25.76
CA TRP A 137 3.84 -11.16 -25.50
C TRP A 137 4.84 -12.16 -24.90
N PHE A 138 4.40 -13.00 -23.98
CA PHE A 138 5.24 -14.08 -23.45
C PHE A 138 5.67 -15.04 -24.53
N ASP A 139 4.75 -15.47 -25.38
CA ASP A 139 5.07 -16.40 -26.48
C ASP A 139 6.11 -15.84 -27.44
N ARG A 140 6.02 -14.53 -27.73
CA ARG A 140 6.90 -13.89 -28.73
C ARG A 140 8.24 -13.42 -28.19
N PHE A 141 8.25 -12.88 -26.98
CA PHE A 141 9.39 -12.10 -26.48
C PHE A 141 9.96 -12.59 -25.16
N LEU A 142 9.16 -13.17 -24.28
CA LEU A 142 9.52 -13.47 -22.91
C LEU A 142 9.04 -14.86 -22.43
N PRO A 143 9.29 -15.96 -23.17
CA PRO A 143 8.68 -17.26 -22.85
C PRO A 143 9.01 -17.80 -21.46
N LYS A 144 10.19 -17.48 -20.93
CA LYS A 144 10.59 -17.91 -19.59
C LYS A 144 9.85 -17.15 -18.48
N HIS A 145 9.32 -15.95 -18.75
CA HIS A 145 8.63 -15.13 -17.74
C HIS A 145 7.18 -15.60 -17.52
N ARG A 146 6.59 -16.34 -18.48
CA ARG A 146 5.28 -16.96 -18.30
C ARG A 146 5.25 -17.85 -17.06
N TYR A 147 6.26 -18.69 -16.89
CA TYR A 147 6.37 -19.56 -15.72
C TYR A 147 6.35 -18.76 -14.41
N LEU A 148 7.05 -17.61 -14.35
CA LEU A 148 7.04 -16.77 -13.17
C LEU A 148 5.63 -16.25 -12.83
N VAL A 149 4.88 -15.82 -13.85
CA VAL A 149 3.52 -15.31 -13.63
C VAL A 149 2.56 -16.42 -13.23
N GLU A 150 2.58 -17.57 -13.94
CA GLU A 150 1.60 -18.64 -13.75
C GLU A 150 1.86 -19.49 -12.51
N GLU A 151 3.12 -19.77 -12.19
CA GLU A 151 3.50 -20.74 -11.16
C GLU A 151 4.01 -20.08 -9.86
N ILE A 152 4.36 -18.79 -9.88
CA ILE A 152 4.94 -18.11 -8.73
C ILE A 152 4.10 -16.90 -8.33
N GLU A 153 4.05 -15.86 -9.18
CA GLU A 153 3.49 -14.55 -8.79
C GLU A 153 1.97 -14.59 -8.61
N SER A 154 1.24 -15.18 -9.55
CA SER A 154 -0.23 -15.25 -9.44
C SER A 154 -0.69 -16.16 -8.29
N PRO A 155 -0.12 -17.35 -8.06
CA PRO A 155 -0.39 -18.11 -6.85
C PRO A 155 -0.02 -17.37 -5.57
N ALA A 156 1.13 -16.68 -5.53
CA ALA A 156 1.52 -15.86 -4.38
C ALA A 156 0.50 -14.73 -4.10
N ALA A 157 -0.04 -14.09 -5.14
CA ALA A 157 -1.07 -13.06 -5.00
C ALA A 157 -2.36 -13.60 -4.34
N VAL A 158 -2.75 -14.85 -4.59
CA VAL A 158 -3.86 -15.50 -3.86
C VAL A 158 -3.56 -15.60 -2.37
N TYR A 159 -2.34 -15.99 -1.99
CA TYR A 159 -1.93 -16.05 -0.58
C TYR A 159 -1.85 -14.67 0.07
N LEU A 160 -1.45 -13.62 -0.67
CA LEU A 160 -1.52 -12.24 -0.18
C LEU A 160 -2.97 -11.85 0.14
N GLY A 161 -3.93 -12.26 -0.67
CA GLY A 161 -5.36 -12.08 -0.38
C GLY A 161 -5.81 -12.80 0.91
N LEU A 162 -5.33 -14.02 1.15
CA LEU A 162 -5.57 -14.74 2.42
C LEU A 162 -4.95 -14.00 3.61
N MET A 163 -3.73 -13.49 3.47
CA MET A 163 -3.07 -12.69 4.51
C MET A 163 -3.84 -11.41 4.79
N LYS A 164 -4.33 -10.73 3.74
CA LYS A 164 -5.19 -9.56 3.85
C LYS A 164 -6.49 -9.86 4.60
N TYR A 165 -7.16 -10.94 4.26
CA TYR A 165 -8.38 -11.39 4.94
C TYR A 165 -8.12 -11.74 6.40
N ASN A 166 -7.08 -12.51 6.69
CA ASN A 166 -6.73 -12.90 8.06
C ASN A 166 -6.27 -11.70 8.90
N GLY A 167 -5.53 -10.77 8.31
CA GLY A 167 -4.94 -9.65 9.03
C GLY A 167 -3.89 -10.08 10.07
N VAL A 168 -3.28 -9.08 10.71
CA VAL A 168 -2.27 -9.27 11.75
C VAL A 168 -2.89 -8.97 13.11
N PRO A 169 -2.87 -9.91 14.09
CA PRO A 169 -3.40 -9.66 15.43
C PRO A 169 -2.54 -8.62 16.16
N VAL A 170 -3.18 -7.69 16.84
CA VAL A 170 -2.52 -6.64 17.61
C VAL A 170 -3.13 -6.56 19.01
N ASN A 171 -2.27 -6.57 20.02
CA ASN A 171 -2.68 -6.34 21.38
C ASN A 171 -2.86 -4.82 21.61
N ALA A 172 -4.10 -4.36 21.51
CA ALA A 172 -4.45 -2.94 21.63
C ALA A 172 -4.07 -2.33 23.00
N ASP A 173 -4.21 -3.09 24.07
CA ASP A 173 -3.92 -2.57 25.42
C ASP A 173 -2.42 -2.42 25.63
N LEU A 174 -1.64 -3.40 25.18
CA LEU A 174 -0.18 -3.27 25.20
C LEU A 174 0.29 -2.11 24.31
N MET A 175 -0.34 -1.91 23.16
CA MET A 175 0.00 -0.78 22.27
C MET A 175 -0.29 0.58 22.93
N LYS A 176 -1.37 0.71 23.70
CA LYS A 176 -1.67 1.93 24.46
C LYS A 176 -0.63 2.19 25.57
N VAL A 177 -0.22 1.14 26.28
CA VAL A 177 0.86 1.25 27.26
C VAL A 177 2.16 1.74 26.59
N ARG A 178 2.54 1.13 25.46
CA ARG A 178 3.72 1.55 24.70
C ARG A 178 3.59 2.95 24.10
N GLN A 179 2.38 3.39 23.79
CA GLN A 179 2.10 4.76 23.33
C GLN A 179 2.41 5.78 24.43
N GLN A 180 2.00 5.49 25.65
CA GLN A 180 2.28 6.33 26.80
C GLN A 180 3.79 6.35 27.10
N GLU A 181 4.43 5.19 27.20
CA GLU A 181 5.88 5.09 27.43
C GLU A 181 6.69 5.86 26.39
N ALA A 182 6.31 5.73 25.11
CA ALA A 182 6.97 6.47 24.04
C ALA A 182 6.75 7.99 24.16
N GLY A 183 5.57 8.42 24.59
CA GLY A 183 5.25 9.82 24.89
C GLY A 183 6.14 10.38 25.99
N GLU A 184 6.23 9.67 27.10
CA GLU A 184 7.05 10.06 28.26
C GLU A 184 8.55 10.13 27.89
N GLN A 185 9.06 9.17 27.14
CA GLN A 185 10.43 9.19 26.65
C GLN A 185 10.71 10.37 25.70
N MET A 186 9.78 10.66 24.80
CA MET A 186 9.92 11.82 23.91
C MET A 186 9.91 13.15 24.68
N GLU A 187 9.08 13.25 25.70
CA GLU A 187 9.03 14.45 26.55
C GLU A 187 10.32 14.62 27.36
N TYR A 188 10.81 13.54 27.95
CA TYR A 188 12.09 13.54 28.64
C TYR A 188 13.24 14.01 27.71
N ILE A 189 13.39 13.39 26.53
CA ILE A 189 14.43 13.76 25.58
C ILE A 189 14.26 15.20 25.08
N ARG A 190 13.02 15.65 24.88
CA ARG A 190 12.74 17.05 24.51
C ARG A 190 13.25 18.03 25.54
N ASN A 191 13.05 17.73 26.83
CA ASN A 191 13.54 18.57 27.93
C ASN A 191 15.07 18.59 27.98
N GLU A 192 15.72 17.45 27.77
CA GLU A 192 17.19 17.36 27.66
C GLU A 192 17.71 18.18 26.46
N ILE A 193 17.04 18.12 25.31
CA ILE A 193 17.37 18.97 24.15
C ILE A 193 17.19 20.44 24.50
N ALA A 194 16.11 20.81 25.19
CA ALA A 194 15.86 22.21 25.58
C ALA A 194 16.92 22.73 26.55
N MET A 195 17.49 21.89 27.41
CA MET A 195 18.63 22.27 28.23
C MET A 195 19.88 22.60 27.39
N CYS A 196 20.04 21.96 26.23
CA CYS A 196 21.18 22.23 25.35
C CYS A 196 20.98 23.48 24.46
N ILE A 197 19.76 23.73 23.98
CA ILE A 197 19.50 24.72 22.93
C ILE A 197 18.47 25.81 23.32
N GLY A 198 17.95 25.77 24.56
CA GLY A 198 16.89 26.69 25.00
C GLY A 198 15.55 26.41 24.32
N ASP A 199 14.73 27.44 24.17
CA ASP A 199 13.36 27.36 23.62
C ASP A 199 13.30 27.26 22.07
N VAL A 200 14.31 26.67 21.43
CA VAL A 200 14.33 26.50 19.97
C VAL A 200 13.30 25.44 19.57
N PRO A 201 12.30 25.77 18.71
CA PRO A 201 11.30 24.79 18.31
C PRO A 201 11.90 23.69 17.44
N ILE A 202 11.88 22.44 17.92
CA ILE A 202 12.44 21.28 17.20
C ILE A 202 11.40 20.54 16.33
N GLY A 203 10.11 20.70 16.63
CA GLY A 203 9.03 19.95 15.96
C GLY A 203 9.10 18.44 16.20
N ALA A 204 8.36 17.67 15.40
CA ALA A 204 8.28 16.22 15.57
C ALA A 204 9.56 15.46 15.14
N ASN A 205 10.39 16.06 14.27
CA ASN A 205 11.56 15.39 13.67
C ASN A 205 12.86 16.20 13.81
N CYS A 206 12.92 17.15 14.73
CA CYS A 206 14.07 18.06 14.88
C CYS A 206 14.59 18.58 13.52
N SER A 207 13.68 19.06 12.68
CA SER A 207 14.00 19.53 11.31
C SER A 207 13.31 20.84 10.94
N THR A 208 12.81 21.57 11.95
CA THR A 208 12.19 22.88 11.76
C THR A 208 13.20 23.91 11.19
N LYS A 209 12.68 24.97 10.61
CA LYS A 209 13.52 26.08 10.13
C LYS A 209 14.32 26.66 11.30
N ALA A 210 13.71 26.92 12.45
CA ALA A 210 14.36 27.46 13.62
C ALA A 210 15.49 26.55 14.13
N PHE A 211 15.30 25.23 14.14
CA PHE A 211 16.37 24.30 14.54
C PHE A 211 17.55 24.32 13.56
N LYS A 212 17.29 24.41 12.25
CA LYS A 212 18.36 24.53 11.24
C LYS A 212 19.13 25.85 11.38
N GLU A 213 18.42 26.97 11.55
CA GLU A 213 19.03 28.28 11.81
C GLU A 213 19.90 28.23 13.07
N TYR A 214 19.45 27.57 14.12
CA TYR A 214 20.23 27.38 15.32
C TYR A 214 21.53 26.60 15.05
N LEU A 215 21.47 25.47 14.33
CA LEU A 215 22.65 24.66 14.00
C LEU A 215 23.66 25.45 13.14
N TYR A 216 23.20 26.09 12.09
CA TYR A 216 24.09 26.66 11.06
C TYR A 216 24.43 28.13 11.29
N GLN A 217 23.53 28.91 11.88
CA GLN A 217 23.75 30.34 12.11
C GLN A 217 24.22 30.65 13.53
N THR A 218 23.59 30.04 14.54
CA THR A 218 23.94 30.29 15.94
C THR A 218 25.17 29.48 16.38
N LEU A 219 25.15 28.17 16.13
CA LEU A 219 26.29 27.30 16.47
C LEU A 219 27.41 27.35 15.42
N GLN A 220 27.14 27.89 14.23
CA GLN A 220 28.07 28.01 13.11
C GLN A 220 28.70 26.66 12.71
N LEU A 221 27.87 25.59 12.69
CA LEU A 221 28.34 24.27 12.31
C LEU A 221 28.54 24.20 10.79
N PRO A 222 29.47 23.34 10.31
CA PRO A 222 29.69 23.19 8.87
C PRO A 222 28.49 22.56 8.16
N VAL A 223 28.21 23.01 6.95
CA VAL A 223 27.15 22.44 6.13
C VAL A 223 27.66 21.15 5.51
N MET A 224 27.28 20.01 6.09
CA MET A 224 27.71 18.67 5.63
C MET A 224 26.98 18.20 4.39
N LYS A 225 25.74 18.67 4.18
CA LYS A 225 24.88 18.26 3.07
C LYS A 225 23.88 19.34 2.73
N VAL A 226 23.56 19.47 1.45
CA VAL A 226 22.46 20.32 0.95
C VAL A 226 21.33 19.48 0.38
N THR A 227 20.11 19.99 0.46
CA THR A 227 18.93 19.40 -0.17
C THR A 227 18.92 19.67 -1.68
N ALA A 228 18.04 18.99 -2.42
CA ALA A 228 17.86 19.25 -3.85
C ALA A 228 17.47 20.71 -4.19
N SER A 229 16.92 21.45 -3.21
CA SER A 229 16.61 22.88 -3.32
C SER A 229 17.77 23.80 -2.84
N ASN A 230 18.97 23.28 -2.74
CA ASN A 230 20.19 23.97 -2.30
C ASN A 230 20.07 24.65 -0.92
N ARG A 231 19.37 24.01 0.02
CA ARG A 231 19.26 24.44 1.42
C ARG A 231 19.99 23.46 2.32
N GLU A 232 20.44 23.93 3.49
CA GLU A 232 21.09 23.09 4.49
C GLU A 232 20.19 21.92 4.88
N ALA A 233 20.76 20.72 4.83
CA ALA A 233 20.06 19.51 5.24
C ALA A 233 20.10 19.35 6.77
N ALA A 234 19.09 18.66 7.29
CA ALA A 234 19.04 18.23 8.68
C ALA A 234 18.40 16.83 8.76
N ASP A 235 18.69 15.97 7.79
CA ASP A 235 18.27 14.57 7.79
C ASP A 235 19.15 13.72 8.75
N ASP A 236 18.81 12.44 8.92
CA ASP A 236 19.52 11.57 9.84
C ASP A 236 20.99 11.38 9.47
N ALA A 237 21.29 11.29 8.17
CA ALA A 237 22.67 11.20 7.69
C ALA A 237 23.46 12.47 8.04
N THR A 238 22.83 13.65 7.90
CA THR A 238 23.47 14.92 8.29
C THR A 238 23.72 14.97 9.80
N MET A 239 22.79 14.49 10.63
CA MET A 239 22.98 14.46 12.10
C MET A 239 24.13 13.56 12.51
N ILE A 240 24.33 12.45 11.82
CA ILE A 240 25.47 11.55 12.06
C ILE A 240 26.78 12.27 11.71
N LEU A 241 26.87 12.89 10.53
CA LEU A 241 28.07 13.61 10.09
C LEU A 241 28.38 14.80 11.01
N LEU A 242 27.38 15.53 11.46
CA LEU A 242 27.58 16.64 12.41
C LEU A 242 28.05 16.14 13.77
N LYS A 243 27.53 15.00 14.23
CA LYS A 243 28.02 14.36 15.46
C LYS A 243 29.49 13.99 15.35
N GLU A 244 29.88 13.29 14.28
CA GLU A 244 31.27 12.88 14.04
C GLU A 244 32.22 14.10 13.96
N TRP A 245 31.77 15.16 13.30
CA TRP A 245 32.53 16.41 13.25
C TRP A 245 32.66 17.06 14.64
N CYS A 246 31.58 17.08 15.42
CA CYS A 246 31.58 17.61 16.78
C CYS A 246 32.48 16.78 17.71
N ASP A 247 32.46 15.46 17.62
CA ASP A 247 33.31 14.59 18.40
C ASP A 247 34.81 14.96 18.26
N ALA A 248 35.22 15.41 17.07
CA ALA A 248 36.58 15.79 16.77
C ALA A 248 36.89 17.27 17.06
N ASN A 249 35.93 18.19 16.94
CA ASN A 249 36.18 19.64 16.93
C ASN A 249 35.49 20.40 18.06
N ARG A 250 34.31 19.91 18.52
CA ARG A 250 33.50 20.56 19.54
C ARG A 250 32.75 19.49 20.37
N PRO A 251 33.46 18.68 21.16
CA PRO A 251 32.87 17.53 21.86
C PRO A 251 31.76 17.91 22.85
N GLU A 252 31.71 19.13 23.30
CA GLU A 252 30.63 19.66 24.16
C GLU A 252 29.26 19.67 23.47
N LEU A 253 29.20 19.66 22.12
CA LEU A 253 27.97 19.64 21.35
C LEU A 253 27.52 18.23 20.94
N SER A 254 28.39 17.24 21.07
CA SER A 254 28.07 15.85 20.67
C SER A 254 26.82 15.27 21.35
N PRO A 255 26.54 15.55 22.65
CA PRO A 255 25.34 15.07 23.31
C PRO A 255 24.05 15.54 22.63
N LEU A 256 24.00 16.76 22.09
CA LEU A 256 22.84 17.26 21.37
C LEU A 256 22.45 16.35 20.20
N PHE A 257 23.44 15.90 19.41
CA PHE A 257 23.16 15.06 18.24
C PHE A 257 22.73 13.63 18.63
N ILE A 258 23.19 13.11 19.74
CA ILE A 258 22.72 11.84 20.32
C ILE A 258 21.25 11.98 20.71
N LEU A 259 20.90 13.04 21.45
CA LEU A 259 19.52 13.31 21.87
C LEU A 259 18.57 13.51 20.66
N VAL A 260 19.02 14.22 19.63
CA VAL A 260 18.24 14.42 18.39
C VAL A 260 17.96 13.09 17.68
N GLN A 261 18.95 12.20 17.58
CA GLN A 261 18.77 10.88 16.98
C GLN A 261 17.81 10.00 17.81
N GLU A 262 17.96 9.99 19.11
CA GLU A 262 17.06 9.28 20.04
C GLU A 262 15.63 9.83 19.96
N TYR A 263 15.45 11.14 19.94
CA TYR A 263 14.13 11.77 19.80
C TYR A 263 13.44 11.35 18.51
N ARG A 264 14.16 11.39 17.37
CA ARG A 264 13.64 10.95 16.06
C ARG A 264 13.27 9.47 16.05
N LYS A 265 14.08 8.62 16.67
CA LYS A 265 13.78 7.20 16.82
C LYS A 265 12.47 6.97 17.55
N TRP A 266 12.28 7.60 18.71
CA TRP A 266 11.04 7.50 19.47
C TRP A 266 9.86 8.13 18.76
N SER A 267 10.03 9.28 18.10
CA SER A 267 9.01 9.90 17.27
C SER A 267 8.52 8.96 16.17
N LYS A 268 9.44 8.28 15.48
CA LYS A 268 9.11 7.30 14.44
C LYS A 268 8.40 6.06 15.02
N ILE A 269 8.90 5.55 16.14
CA ILE A 269 8.26 4.41 16.85
C ILE A 269 6.83 4.77 17.21
N LYS A 270 6.62 5.92 17.84
CA LYS A 270 5.30 6.37 18.26
C LYS A 270 4.39 6.62 17.05
N SER A 271 4.78 7.49 16.13
CA SER A 271 3.89 7.95 15.05
C SER A 271 3.62 6.88 13.99
N THR A 272 4.65 6.10 13.60
CA THR A 272 4.52 5.15 12.49
C THR A 272 4.01 3.79 12.97
N TYR A 273 4.63 3.27 14.02
CA TYR A 273 4.34 1.89 14.44
C TYR A 273 3.24 1.80 15.50
N ILE A 274 3.18 2.73 16.45
CA ILE A 274 2.17 2.66 17.52
C ILE A 274 0.88 3.35 17.07
N ASP A 275 0.92 4.66 16.83
CA ASP A 275 -0.26 5.45 16.45
C ASP A 275 -0.82 4.99 15.10
N GLY A 276 0.08 4.66 14.14
CA GLY A 276 -0.29 4.13 12.84
C GLY A 276 -1.05 2.81 12.96
N TYR A 277 -0.54 1.86 13.73
CA TYR A 277 -1.21 0.57 13.91
C TYR A 277 -2.53 0.68 14.65
N LEU A 278 -2.59 1.50 15.71
CA LEU A 278 -3.84 1.75 16.42
C LEU A 278 -4.92 2.38 15.53
N LYS A 279 -4.51 3.26 14.61
CA LYS A 279 -5.43 3.89 13.65
C LYS A 279 -6.09 2.88 12.70
N TYR A 280 -5.36 1.85 12.29
CA TYR A 280 -5.84 0.83 11.36
C TYR A 280 -6.36 -0.44 12.03
N LEU A 281 -6.40 -0.44 13.36
CA LEU A 281 -6.92 -1.58 14.11
C LEU A 281 -8.43 -1.72 13.91
N ASN A 282 -8.86 -2.85 13.39
CA ASN A 282 -10.27 -3.18 13.29
C ASN A 282 -10.77 -3.62 14.68
N SER A 283 -11.68 -2.85 15.26
CA SER A 283 -12.22 -3.10 16.61
C SER A 283 -13.02 -4.39 16.74
N ALA A 284 -13.61 -4.88 15.65
CA ALA A 284 -14.40 -6.12 15.65
C ALA A 284 -13.52 -7.37 15.65
N THR A 285 -12.36 -7.31 14.97
CA THR A 285 -11.47 -8.47 14.82
C THR A 285 -10.23 -8.42 15.73
N GLY A 286 -9.89 -7.26 16.29
CA GLY A 286 -8.62 -7.03 16.99
C GLY A 286 -7.40 -7.15 16.08
N ARG A 287 -7.58 -6.94 14.77
CA ARG A 287 -6.54 -7.15 13.75
C ARG A 287 -6.37 -5.93 12.85
N ILE A 288 -5.20 -5.80 12.28
CA ILE A 288 -4.92 -4.87 11.19
C ILE A 288 -4.98 -5.65 9.89
N HIS A 289 -5.81 -5.18 8.95
CA HIS A 289 -5.91 -5.74 7.61
C HIS A 289 -5.15 -4.82 6.65
N PRO A 290 -4.09 -5.30 6.00
CA PRO A 290 -3.33 -4.50 5.03
C PRO A 290 -4.19 -4.20 3.80
N ASP A 291 -3.97 -3.04 3.18
CA ASP A 291 -4.64 -2.62 1.93
C ASP A 291 -4.07 -3.32 0.70
#